data_31391ed1fb7ec255c3acf28f55ded0a4
#
_entry.id   31391ed1fb7ec255c3acf28f55ded0a4
#
_cell.length_a   1.000
_cell.length_b   1.000
_cell.length_c   1.000
_cell.angle_alpha   90.00
_cell.angle_beta   90.00
_cell.angle_gamma   90.00
#
_symmetry.space_group_name_H-M   'P 1'
#
loop_
_entity.id
_entity.type
_entity.pdbx_description
1 polymer ?
#
loop_
_entity_poly.entity_id
_entity_poly.type
_entity_poly.pdbx_seq_one_letter_code
_entity_poly.pdbx_strand_id
1 'polypeptide(L)'
;GMKNEILIQKRQRYWYDRCLEASGAKLVDFGSDEETTREDLINSITVNTAAVHFYMVEQEPDSKALSLEETIEIAHDNGIPVLVDAAGQIYPLDIFGKYVRMGADFQCIAAKYMGASQSTGLALGTEEMIRKISKQSFVGYEGRRIRGIGRPHKVDRQEMVGVVAAVRHWMTINHEERLASIEERSGRIIDILGGVEGVEVSMIDNIMGHQPFGVQLQVDEKITGVSLQDIVDKLKAGDPPIWTRVRENENFIAIHIFGLKEGQEEIVGSRIAELLR
;
A
#
# COMPACT_ATOMS: atom_id res chain seq x y z
N GLY A 1 31.82 -7.08 -7.54
CA GLY A 1 30.89 -5.97 -7.29
C GLY A 1 30.00 -6.29 -6.11
N MET A 2 29.16 -5.36 -5.68
CA MET A 2 28.09 -5.66 -4.72
C MET A 2 27.04 -6.55 -5.39
N LYS A 3 26.44 -7.45 -4.61
CA LYS A 3 25.22 -8.14 -5.03
C LYS A 3 24.15 -7.10 -5.33
N ASN A 4 23.39 -7.24 -6.40
CA ASN A 4 22.41 -6.25 -6.83
C ASN A 4 21.12 -6.86 -7.40
N GLU A 5 20.97 -8.17 -7.39
CA GLU A 5 19.73 -8.81 -7.81
C GLU A 5 18.76 -8.91 -6.63
N ILE A 6 17.53 -8.44 -6.83
CA ILE A 6 16.43 -8.60 -5.88
C ILE A 6 15.40 -9.51 -6.54
N LEU A 7 15.17 -10.67 -5.92
CA LEU A 7 14.18 -11.64 -6.40
C LEU A 7 12.79 -11.20 -6.00
N ILE A 8 11.83 -11.33 -6.90
CA ILE A 8 10.43 -11.06 -6.66
C ILE A 8 9.57 -12.13 -7.35
N GLN A 9 8.53 -12.61 -6.68
CA GLN A 9 7.58 -13.52 -7.29
C GLN A 9 6.86 -12.83 -8.46
N LYS A 10 6.78 -13.46 -9.63
CA LYS A 10 6.13 -12.89 -10.80
C LYS A 10 4.67 -12.51 -10.50
N ARG A 11 3.97 -13.31 -9.72
CA ARG A 11 2.60 -13.06 -9.26
C ARG A 11 2.47 -11.91 -8.26
N GLN A 12 3.57 -11.43 -7.67
CA GLN A 12 3.61 -10.28 -6.77
C GLN A 12 4.15 -9.01 -7.41
N ARG A 13 4.36 -8.99 -8.75
CA ARG A 13 4.76 -7.77 -9.47
C ARG A 13 3.66 -6.73 -9.39
N TYR A 14 4.02 -5.48 -9.08
CA TYR A 14 3.09 -4.38 -8.87
C TYR A 14 3.70 -3.02 -9.29
N TRP A 15 2.87 -1.98 -9.36
CA TRP A 15 3.27 -0.68 -9.90
C TRP A 15 4.48 -0.03 -9.22
N TYR A 16 4.72 -0.32 -7.95
CA TYR A 16 5.74 0.34 -7.13
C TYR A 16 7.03 -0.48 -6.99
N ASP A 17 7.08 -1.71 -7.46
CA ASP A 17 8.25 -2.59 -7.33
C ASP A 17 9.50 -1.99 -7.97
N ARG A 18 9.35 -1.24 -9.05
CA ARG A 18 10.43 -0.51 -9.72
C ARG A 18 11.15 0.50 -8.82
N CYS A 19 10.57 0.90 -7.68
CA CYS A 19 11.25 1.76 -6.72
C CYS A 19 12.53 1.12 -6.17
N LEU A 20 12.60 -0.21 -6.16
CA LEU A 20 13.80 -0.96 -5.78
C LEU A 20 14.96 -0.72 -6.76
N GLU A 21 14.66 -0.53 -8.06
CA GLU A 21 15.65 -0.28 -9.10
C GLU A 21 16.32 1.10 -8.95
N ALA A 22 15.66 2.05 -8.28
CA ALA A 22 16.25 3.36 -8.01
C ALA A 22 17.53 3.29 -7.16
N SER A 23 17.72 2.19 -6.41
CA SER A 23 18.94 1.93 -5.67
C SER A 23 20.09 1.35 -6.50
N GLY A 24 19.85 1.07 -7.79
CA GLY A 24 20.76 0.33 -8.68
C GLY A 24 20.57 -1.19 -8.60
N ALA A 25 19.50 -1.65 -7.98
CA ALA A 25 19.13 -3.05 -7.98
C ALA A 25 18.53 -3.45 -9.33
N LYS A 26 18.61 -4.75 -9.63
CA LYS A 26 17.97 -5.39 -10.75
C LYS A 26 16.89 -6.32 -10.21
N LEU A 27 15.64 -6.10 -10.59
CA LEU A 27 14.57 -7.03 -10.27
C LEU A 27 14.69 -8.29 -11.13
N VAL A 28 14.58 -9.43 -10.49
CA VAL A 28 14.62 -10.75 -11.13
C VAL A 28 13.37 -11.52 -10.72
N ASP A 29 12.52 -11.79 -11.72
CA ASP A 29 11.31 -12.54 -11.50
C ASP A 29 11.61 -14.02 -11.27
N PHE A 30 10.86 -14.66 -10.35
CA PHE A 30 10.82 -16.10 -10.20
C PHE A 30 9.39 -16.61 -10.16
N GLY A 31 9.18 -17.88 -10.54
CA GLY A 31 7.85 -18.43 -10.77
C GLY A 31 7.24 -18.00 -12.09
N SER A 32 5.96 -18.26 -12.25
CA SER A 32 5.19 -17.97 -13.47
C SER A 32 3.94 -17.12 -13.16
N ASP A 33 3.14 -16.83 -14.20
CA ASP A 33 1.83 -16.18 -14.01
C ASP A 33 0.81 -17.16 -13.41
N GLU A 34 1.02 -18.47 -13.56
CA GLU A 34 0.13 -19.52 -13.09
C GLU A 34 0.39 -19.87 -11.63
N GLU A 35 1.67 -20.05 -11.26
CA GLU A 35 2.07 -20.42 -9.90
C GLU A 35 3.55 -20.10 -9.63
N THR A 36 3.89 -20.13 -8.34
CA THR A 36 5.27 -20.04 -7.86
C THR A 36 5.53 -21.19 -6.87
N THR A 37 6.56 -21.98 -7.15
CA THR A 37 6.97 -23.11 -6.32
C THR A 37 8.22 -22.81 -5.50
N ARG A 38 8.52 -23.65 -4.51
CA ARG A 38 9.75 -23.58 -3.71
C ARG A 38 11.00 -23.71 -4.58
N GLU A 39 10.95 -24.58 -5.58
CA GLU A 39 12.02 -24.83 -6.52
C GLU A 39 12.30 -23.61 -7.39
N ASP A 40 11.28 -22.85 -7.77
CA ASP A 40 11.45 -21.61 -8.54
C ASP A 40 12.30 -20.58 -7.78
N LEU A 41 12.04 -20.40 -6.49
CA LEU A 41 12.85 -19.51 -5.66
C LEU A 41 14.28 -20.04 -5.50
N ILE A 42 14.45 -21.30 -5.16
CA ILE A 42 15.77 -21.92 -4.98
C ILE A 42 16.62 -21.80 -6.24
N ASN A 43 16.03 -22.11 -7.41
CA ASN A 43 16.73 -22.07 -8.70
C ASN A 43 17.05 -20.64 -9.18
N SER A 44 16.35 -19.64 -8.66
CA SER A 44 16.58 -18.22 -9.00
C SER A 44 17.68 -17.57 -8.16
N ILE A 45 18.13 -18.21 -7.09
CA ILE A 45 19.21 -17.67 -6.25
C ILE A 45 20.55 -17.81 -6.97
N THR A 46 21.25 -16.69 -7.09
CA THR A 46 22.58 -16.60 -7.71
C THR A 46 23.61 -15.99 -6.75
N VAL A 47 24.85 -15.97 -7.15
CA VAL A 47 25.92 -15.26 -6.42
C VAL A 47 25.67 -13.75 -6.34
N ASN A 48 24.82 -13.20 -7.20
CA ASN A 48 24.45 -11.77 -7.24
C ASN A 48 23.18 -11.46 -6.45
N THR A 49 22.47 -12.45 -5.93
CA THR A 49 21.23 -12.24 -5.17
C THR A 49 21.53 -11.49 -3.89
N ALA A 50 20.94 -10.31 -3.75
CA ALA A 50 21.08 -9.42 -2.60
C ALA A 50 19.96 -9.58 -1.58
N ALA A 51 18.73 -9.84 -2.03
CA ALA A 51 17.54 -10.01 -1.20
C ALA A 51 16.42 -10.70 -1.98
N VAL A 52 15.41 -11.17 -1.25
CA VAL A 52 14.08 -11.48 -1.77
C VAL A 52 13.14 -10.36 -1.34
N HIS A 53 12.40 -9.79 -2.27
CA HIS A 53 11.33 -8.84 -1.99
C HIS A 53 10.00 -9.55 -1.91
N PHE A 54 9.22 -9.25 -0.88
CA PHE A 54 7.88 -9.77 -0.69
C PHE A 54 6.91 -8.61 -0.57
N TYR A 55 5.96 -8.52 -1.50
CA TYR A 55 4.89 -7.56 -1.42
C TYR A 55 3.73 -8.14 -0.61
N MET A 56 3.45 -7.53 0.53
CA MET A 56 2.31 -7.91 1.35
C MET A 56 1.06 -7.23 0.81
N VAL A 57 0.33 -7.97 -0.01
CA VAL A 57 -0.93 -7.51 -0.58
C VAL A 57 -1.95 -7.20 0.51
N GLU A 58 -2.81 -6.24 0.23
CA GLU A 58 -3.91 -5.84 1.10
C GLU A 58 -5.14 -6.75 0.94
N GLN A 59 -5.10 -7.67 -0.01
CA GLN A 59 -6.14 -8.66 -0.34
C GLN A 59 -5.84 -10.01 0.29
N GLU A 60 -6.74 -10.98 0.07
CA GLU A 60 -6.50 -12.37 0.47
C GLU A 60 -5.19 -12.91 -0.13
N PRO A 61 -4.43 -13.70 0.64
CA PRO A 61 -3.20 -14.29 0.15
C PRO A 61 -3.43 -15.10 -1.13
N ASP A 62 -2.56 -14.91 -2.12
CA ASP A 62 -2.61 -15.69 -3.35
C ASP A 62 -2.13 -17.11 -3.08
N SER A 63 -3.05 -18.09 -3.10
CA SER A 63 -2.76 -19.49 -2.85
C SER A 63 -1.83 -20.17 -3.88
N LYS A 64 -1.56 -19.48 -5.00
CA LYS A 64 -0.63 -19.93 -6.06
C LYS A 64 0.74 -19.29 -5.96
N ALA A 65 0.94 -18.41 -5.00
CA ALA A 65 2.23 -17.80 -4.69
C ALA A 65 2.83 -18.49 -3.44
N LEU A 66 4.14 -18.43 -3.28
CA LEU A 66 4.76 -18.81 -2.02
C LEU A 66 4.29 -17.87 -0.91
N SER A 67 3.99 -18.47 0.25
CA SER A 67 3.73 -17.70 1.47
C SER A 67 4.97 -16.93 1.92
N LEU A 68 4.77 -15.94 2.80
CA LEU A 68 5.89 -15.22 3.40
C LEU A 68 6.77 -16.16 4.24
N GLU A 69 6.17 -17.08 4.97
CA GLU A 69 6.85 -18.07 5.81
C GLU A 69 7.77 -18.96 4.99
N GLU A 70 7.27 -19.52 3.89
CA GLU A 70 8.07 -20.35 2.99
C GLU A 70 9.19 -19.54 2.32
N THR A 71 8.89 -18.30 1.93
CA THR A 71 9.90 -17.40 1.34
C THR A 71 11.01 -17.09 2.32
N ILE A 72 10.69 -16.83 3.60
CA ILE A 72 11.69 -16.59 4.66
C ILE A 72 12.56 -17.83 4.88
N GLU A 73 11.92 -19.01 5.03
CA GLU A 73 12.64 -20.27 5.25
C GLU A 73 13.67 -20.50 4.13
N ILE A 74 13.22 -20.48 2.87
CA ILE A 74 14.08 -20.75 1.71
C ILE A 74 15.20 -19.72 1.57
N ALA A 75 14.87 -18.42 1.73
CA ALA A 75 15.84 -17.35 1.62
C ALA A 75 16.92 -17.44 2.71
N HIS A 76 16.51 -17.68 3.95
CA HIS A 76 17.43 -17.79 5.07
C HIS A 76 18.32 -19.03 5.00
N ASP A 77 17.82 -20.17 4.54
CA ASP A 77 18.61 -21.37 4.29
C ASP A 77 19.73 -21.11 3.27
N ASN A 78 19.56 -20.12 2.42
CA ASN A 78 20.55 -19.68 1.43
C ASN A 78 21.31 -18.39 1.84
N GLY A 79 21.12 -17.90 3.06
CA GLY A 79 21.78 -16.70 3.59
C GLY A 79 21.33 -15.40 2.88
N ILE A 80 20.10 -15.35 2.37
CA ILE A 80 19.51 -14.22 1.65
C ILE A 80 18.46 -13.55 2.56
N PRO A 81 18.52 -12.21 2.76
CA PRO A 81 17.53 -11.49 3.55
C PRO A 81 16.20 -11.33 2.79
N VAL A 82 15.09 -11.22 3.56
CA VAL A 82 13.74 -10.98 3.06
C VAL A 82 13.28 -9.56 3.43
N LEU A 83 12.87 -8.80 2.41
CA LEU A 83 12.39 -7.42 2.54
C LEU A 83 10.88 -7.40 2.27
N VAL A 84 10.09 -7.01 3.27
CA VAL A 84 8.62 -6.96 3.16
C VAL A 84 8.15 -5.52 2.91
N ASP A 85 7.47 -5.31 1.79
CA ASP A 85 6.70 -4.10 1.56
C ASP A 85 5.29 -4.29 2.13
N ALA A 86 5.04 -3.63 3.24
CA ALA A 86 3.75 -3.58 3.93
C ALA A 86 3.29 -2.12 4.10
N ALA A 87 3.58 -1.28 3.11
CA ALA A 87 3.39 0.17 3.19
C ALA A 87 1.97 0.58 3.60
N GLY A 88 0.92 -0.11 3.11
CA GLY A 88 -0.48 0.17 3.43
C GLY A 88 -0.94 -0.39 4.78
N GLN A 89 -0.17 -1.26 5.40
CA GLN A 89 -0.60 -2.03 6.55
C GLN A 89 -0.34 -1.31 7.87
N ILE A 90 -1.34 -0.56 8.34
CA ILE A 90 -1.25 0.26 9.55
C ILE A 90 -2.18 -0.19 10.67
N TYR A 91 -3.00 -1.19 10.44
CA TYR A 91 -3.96 -1.76 11.40
C TYR A 91 -4.22 -3.25 11.04
N PRO A 92 -4.50 -4.14 12.01
CA PRO A 92 -4.51 -3.89 13.46
C PRO A 92 -3.13 -3.51 14.02
N LEU A 93 -3.04 -2.99 15.24
CA LEU A 93 -1.80 -2.39 15.76
C LEU A 93 -0.63 -3.36 15.91
N ASP A 94 -0.89 -4.66 16.00
CA ASP A 94 0.14 -5.71 16.05
C ASP A 94 0.92 -5.86 14.75
N ILE A 95 0.42 -5.25 13.64
CA ILE A 95 1.09 -5.26 12.33
C ILE A 95 2.48 -4.59 12.37
N PHE A 96 2.67 -3.65 13.31
CA PHE A 96 3.96 -2.97 13.47
C PHE A 96 5.04 -3.97 13.92
N GLY A 97 5.93 -4.30 13.00
CA GLY A 97 6.98 -5.31 13.19
C GLY A 97 6.50 -6.75 13.15
N LYS A 98 5.25 -7.03 12.76
CA LYS A 98 4.70 -8.40 12.66
C LYS A 98 5.58 -9.26 11.76
N TYR A 99 5.89 -8.79 10.57
CA TYR A 99 6.66 -9.57 9.61
C TYR A 99 8.11 -9.77 10.03
N VAL A 100 8.68 -8.81 10.76
CA VAL A 100 10.00 -8.98 11.38
C VAL A 100 9.96 -10.04 12.48
N ARG A 101 8.88 -10.09 13.28
CA ARG A 101 8.70 -11.17 14.28
C ARG A 101 8.47 -12.55 13.64
N MET A 102 7.94 -12.59 12.42
CA MET A 102 7.82 -13.82 11.63
C MET A 102 9.15 -14.28 11.04
N GLY A 103 10.17 -13.43 11.05
CA GLY A 103 11.51 -13.73 10.57
C GLY A 103 11.99 -12.88 9.40
N ALA A 104 11.17 -12.00 8.82
CA ALA A 104 11.65 -11.08 7.79
C ALA A 104 12.73 -10.15 8.33
N ASP A 105 13.68 -9.76 7.50
CA ASP A 105 14.78 -8.87 7.90
C ASP A 105 14.36 -7.41 7.91
N PHE A 106 13.34 -7.06 7.13
CA PHE A 106 12.85 -5.70 6.96
C PHE A 106 11.35 -5.67 6.68
N GLN A 107 10.69 -4.64 7.21
CA GLN A 107 9.30 -4.29 6.93
C GLN A 107 9.21 -2.77 6.80
N CYS A 108 8.59 -2.27 5.73
CA CYS A 108 8.25 -0.85 5.63
C CYS A 108 6.77 -0.61 5.91
N ILE A 109 6.46 0.56 6.47
CA ILE A 109 5.10 1.07 6.71
C ILE A 109 5.08 2.54 6.29
N ALA A 110 4.09 2.96 5.51
CA ALA A 110 3.95 4.35 5.11
C ALA A 110 3.20 5.17 6.18
N ALA A 111 3.88 6.15 6.76
CA ALA A 111 3.32 6.97 7.84
C ALA A 111 2.21 7.92 7.38
N LYS A 112 2.12 8.20 6.07
CA LYS A 112 1.04 9.02 5.48
C LYS A 112 -0.36 8.50 5.79
N TYR A 113 -0.54 7.20 5.89
CA TYR A 113 -1.84 6.59 6.22
C TYR A 113 -2.26 6.82 7.69
N MET A 114 -1.31 7.21 8.53
CA MET A 114 -1.54 7.61 9.92
C MET A 114 -1.65 9.13 10.09
N GLY A 115 -1.63 9.90 9.00
CA GLY A 115 -1.74 11.36 9.03
C GLY A 115 -0.41 12.13 9.03
N ALA A 116 0.72 11.46 8.85
CA ALA A 116 2.01 12.13 8.61
C ALA A 116 2.12 12.67 7.17
N SER A 117 3.19 13.39 6.87
CA SER A 117 3.43 13.89 5.51
C SER A 117 3.62 12.75 4.51
N GLN A 118 3.29 13.01 3.24
CA GLN A 118 3.14 11.99 2.20
C GLN A 118 4.43 11.21 1.87
N SER A 119 5.58 11.84 2.08
CA SER A 119 6.89 11.26 1.79
C SER A 119 7.49 10.44 2.94
N THR A 120 6.73 10.24 4.02
CA THR A 120 7.25 9.62 5.25
C THR A 120 6.83 8.18 5.43
N GLY A 121 7.70 7.42 6.12
CA GLY A 121 7.47 6.03 6.46
C GLY A 121 8.33 5.57 7.62
N LEU A 122 8.10 4.33 8.03
CA LEU A 122 8.86 3.64 9.06
C LEU A 122 9.61 2.47 8.42
N ALA A 123 10.89 2.38 8.74
CA ALA A 123 11.73 1.23 8.44
C ALA A 123 11.87 0.40 9.72
N LEU A 124 11.28 -0.77 9.72
CA LEU A 124 11.34 -1.74 10.82
C LEU A 124 12.20 -2.92 10.36
N GLY A 125 12.98 -3.51 11.23
CA GLY A 125 13.83 -4.61 10.82
C GLY A 125 14.72 -5.13 11.94
N THR A 126 15.50 -6.16 11.61
CA THR A 126 16.54 -6.66 12.49
C THR A 126 17.56 -5.55 12.76
N GLU A 127 18.24 -5.61 13.90
CA GLU A 127 19.29 -4.64 14.24
C GLU A 127 20.34 -4.53 13.13
N GLU A 128 20.72 -5.66 12.56
CA GLU A 128 21.69 -5.72 11.48
C GLU A 128 21.20 -4.98 10.23
N MET A 129 19.94 -5.20 9.82
CA MET A 129 19.37 -4.55 8.65
C MET A 129 19.23 -3.05 8.86
N ILE A 130 18.70 -2.61 10.00
CA ILE A 130 18.58 -1.18 10.31
C ILE A 130 19.95 -0.51 10.38
N ARG A 131 20.96 -1.20 10.90
CA ARG A 131 22.35 -0.69 10.90
C ARG A 131 22.90 -0.54 9.49
N LYS A 132 22.61 -1.47 8.57
CA LYS A 132 23.00 -1.37 7.15
C LYS A 132 22.31 -0.18 6.48
N ILE A 133 21.00 -0.01 6.69
CA ILE A 133 20.22 1.13 6.17
C ILE A 133 20.78 2.45 6.69
N SER A 134 21.03 2.56 8.00
CA SER A 134 21.57 3.79 8.60
C SER A 134 22.93 4.21 8.03
N LYS A 135 23.76 3.25 7.61
CA LYS A 135 25.03 3.54 6.94
C LYS A 135 24.81 4.15 5.55
N GLN A 136 23.75 3.80 4.85
CA GLN A 136 23.41 4.33 3.54
C GLN A 136 22.60 5.63 3.61
N SER A 137 22.19 6.06 4.80
CA SER A 137 21.45 7.30 5.02
C SER A 137 22.32 8.55 4.89
N PHE A 138 21.66 9.72 4.86
CA PHE A 138 22.34 11.02 4.94
C PHE A 138 23.31 11.11 6.15
N VAL A 139 22.88 10.61 7.33
CA VAL A 139 23.71 10.61 8.54
C VAL A 139 24.95 9.72 8.38
N GLY A 140 24.80 8.58 7.72
CA GLY A 140 25.94 7.70 7.40
C GLY A 140 26.96 8.41 6.50
N TYR A 141 26.50 9.17 5.52
CA TYR A 141 27.37 9.94 4.64
C TYR A 141 28.12 11.06 5.39
N GLU A 142 27.40 11.91 6.12
CA GLU A 142 28.01 13.07 6.79
C GLU A 142 28.82 12.67 8.03
N GLY A 143 28.29 11.80 8.87
CA GLY A 143 28.93 11.43 10.13
C GLY A 143 30.03 10.39 9.99
N ARG A 144 29.91 9.46 9.06
CA ARG A 144 30.80 8.31 8.88
C ARG A 144 31.58 8.31 7.59
N ARG A 145 31.37 9.32 6.72
CA ARG A 145 32.00 9.44 5.40
C ARG A 145 31.74 8.25 4.47
N ILE A 146 30.62 7.56 4.64
CA ILE A 146 30.23 6.47 3.78
C ILE A 146 29.61 7.06 2.51
N ARG A 147 30.19 6.78 1.36
CA ARG A 147 29.72 7.25 0.05
C ARG A 147 28.51 6.40 -0.43
N GLY A 148 27.41 6.50 0.33
CA GLY A 148 26.16 5.80 0.01
C GLY A 148 25.19 6.66 -0.78
N ILE A 149 24.11 6.05 -1.26
CA ILE A 149 23.03 6.65 -2.04
C ILE A 149 22.22 7.69 -1.24
N GLY A 150 22.22 7.60 0.09
CA GLY A 150 21.34 8.40 0.94
C GLY A 150 21.67 9.88 1.07
N ARG A 151 22.78 10.38 0.49
CA ARG A 151 23.15 11.79 0.62
C ARG A 151 22.07 12.75 0.12
N PRO A 152 21.41 12.54 -1.02
CA PRO A 152 20.30 13.38 -1.48
C PRO A 152 18.95 13.05 -0.81
N HIS A 153 18.81 11.89 -0.16
CA HIS A 153 17.57 11.44 0.48
C HIS A 153 17.55 11.84 1.96
N LYS A 154 17.47 13.14 2.22
CA LYS A 154 17.36 13.67 3.57
C LYS A 154 15.93 13.54 4.08
N VAL A 155 15.81 13.22 5.36
CA VAL A 155 14.58 13.38 6.12
C VAL A 155 14.75 14.60 7.02
N ASP A 156 13.88 15.57 6.92
CA ASP A 156 13.99 16.76 7.73
C ASP A 156 13.36 16.60 9.13
N ARG A 157 13.63 17.56 10.01
CA ARG A 157 13.17 17.50 11.40
C ARG A 157 11.67 17.62 11.53
N GLN A 158 11.04 18.40 10.64
CA GLN A 158 9.61 18.61 10.60
C GLN A 158 8.89 17.31 10.26
N GLU A 159 9.40 16.58 9.28
CA GLU A 159 8.89 15.26 8.93
C GLU A 159 9.06 14.26 10.07
N MET A 160 10.23 14.24 10.74
CA MET A 160 10.46 13.36 11.90
C MET A 160 9.47 13.64 13.03
N VAL A 161 9.26 14.92 13.37
CA VAL A 161 8.27 15.31 14.40
C VAL A 161 6.86 14.94 13.97
N GLY A 162 6.52 15.17 12.70
CA GLY A 162 5.23 14.81 12.13
C GLY A 162 4.95 13.31 12.22
N VAL A 163 5.93 12.47 11.89
CA VAL A 163 5.82 10.99 12.00
C VAL A 163 5.63 10.57 13.45
N VAL A 164 6.44 11.12 14.38
CA VAL A 164 6.31 10.78 15.80
C VAL A 164 4.93 11.16 16.35
N ALA A 165 4.42 12.34 15.99
CA ALA A 165 3.08 12.78 16.38
C ALA A 165 1.99 11.88 15.79
N ALA A 166 2.08 11.57 14.50
CA ALA A 166 1.12 10.72 13.80
C ALA A 166 1.08 9.29 14.38
N VAL A 167 2.25 8.67 14.60
CA VAL A 167 2.33 7.33 15.20
C VAL A 167 1.77 7.33 16.63
N ARG A 168 2.13 8.32 17.45
CA ARG A 168 1.59 8.43 18.82
C ARG A 168 0.08 8.56 18.81
N HIS A 169 -0.45 9.43 17.96
CA HIS A 169 -1.90 9.58 17.79
C HIS A 169 -2.54 8.26 17.37
N TRP A 170 -2.00 7.62 16.32
CA TRP A 170 -2.51 6.35 15.80
C TRP A 170 -2.57 5.24 16.84
N MET A 171 -1.55 5.16 17.70
CA MET A 171 -1.48 4.15 18.76
C MET A 171 -2.45 4.42 19.92
N THR A 172 -3.08 5.60 20.00
CA THR A 172 -3.94 6.02 21.13
C THR A 172 -5.38 6.28 20.77
N ILE A 173 -5.72 6.43 19.48
CA ILE A 173 -7.11 6.64 19.06
C ILE A 173 -7.95 5.38 19.28
N ASN A 174 -9.26 5.57 19.43
CA ASN A 174 -10.22 4.49 19.43
C ASN A 174 -10.45 3.99 18.00
N HIS A 175 -9.84 2.88 17.65
CA HIS A 175 -9.95 2.31 16.30
C HIS A 175 -11.34 1.73 16.01
N GLU A 176 -12.07 1.27 17.00
CA GLU A 176 -13.46 0.80 16.83
C GLU A 176 -14.36 1.96 16.39
N GLU A 177 -14.29 3.09 17.08
CA GLU A 177 -15.01 4.32 16.68
C GLU A 177 -14.57 4.82 15.30
N ARG A 178 -13.28 4.76 15.00
CA ARG A 178 -12.74 5.13 13.67
C ARG A 178 -13.34 4.26 12.56
N LEU A 179 -13.40 2.95 12.76
CA LEU A 179 -13.95 2.02 11.78
C LEU A 179 -15.45 2.19 11.63
N ALA A 180 -16.18 2.31 12.76
CA ALA A 180 -17.63 2.58 12.76
C ALA A 180 -17.96 3.89 12.02
N SER A 181 -17.16 4.95 12.21
CA SER A 181 -17.33 6.20 11.46
C SER A 181 -17.13 6.05 9.96
N ILE A 182 -16.15 5.24 9.52
CA ILE A 182 -15.94 4.97 8.08
C ILE A 182 -17.13 4.20 7.51
N GLU A 183 -17.65 3.21 8.24
CA GLU A 183 -18.80 2.42 7.85
C GLU A 183 -20.06 3.29 7.73
N GLU A 184 -20.36 4.10 8.75
CA GLU A 184 -21.50 5.03 8.75
C GLU A 184 -21.43 6.01 7.57
N ARG A 185 -20.28 6.63 7.35
CA ARG A 185 -20.08 7.61 6.27
C ARG A 185 -20.14 6.95 4.89
N SER A 186 -19.66 5.71 4.75
CA SER A 186 -19.85 4.91 3.53
C SER A 186 -21.34 4.63 3.30
N GLY A 187 -22.08 4.28 4.34
CA GLY A 187 -23.53 4.08 4.30
C GLY A 187 -24.28 5.31 3.78
N ARG A 188 -23.91 6.53 4.17
CA ARG A 188 -24.53 7.77 3.67
C ARG A 188 -24.40 7.91 2.14
N ILE A 189 -23.24 7.57 1.57
CA ILE A 189 -23.05 7.56 0.09
C ILE A 189 -23.95 6.49 -0.55
N ILE A 190 -24.02 5.30 0.04
CA ILE A 190 -24.85 4.21 -0.45
C ILE A 190 -26.32 4.61 -0.43
N ASP A 191 -26.80 5.24 0.66
CA ASP A 191 -28.19 5.73 0.78
C ASP A 191 -28.53 6.80 -0.27
N ILE A 192 -27.60 7.70 -0.58
CA ILE A 192 -27.80 8.75 -1.58
C ILE A 192 -27.89 8.15 -3.01
N LEU A 193 -27.11 7.12 -3.30
CA LEU A 193 -26.98 6.56 -4.66
C LEU A 193 -27.83 5.31 -4.88
N GLY A 194 -28.24 4.61 -3.83
CA GLY A 194 -28.91 3.31 -3.89
C GLY A 194 -30.32 3.31 -4.50
N GLY A 195 -30.89 4.48 -4.81
CA GLY A 195 -32.19 4.61 -5.50
C GLY A 195 -32.07 5.02 -6.98
N VAL A 196 -30.87 5.14 -7.52
CA VAL A 196 -30.65 5.58 -8.91
C VAL A 196 -30.66 4.36 -9.82
N GLU A 197 -31.55 4.35 -10.82
CA GLU A 197 -31.67 3.24 -11.78
C GLU A 197 -30.37 3.09 -12.59
N GLY A 198 -29.89 1.85 -12.75
CA GLY A 198 -28.64 1.55 -13.44
C GLY A 198 -27.37 1.83 -12.64
N VAL A 199 -27.50 2.06 -11.32
CA VAL A 199 -26.38 2.27 -10.41
C VAL A 199 -26.29 1.12 -9.42
N GLU A 200 -25.10 0.53 -9.31
CA GLU A 200 -24.74 -0.41 -8.26
C GLU A 200 -23.69 0.24 -7.35
N VAL A 201 -24.04 0.36 -6.07
CA VAL A 201 -23.15 0.91 -5.06
C VAL A 201 -23.08 -0.02 -3.86
N SER A 202 -21.88 -0.34 -3.44
CA SER A 202 -21.67 -1.23 -2.28
C SER A 202 -20.44 -0.81 -1.50
N MET A 203 -20.37 -1.26 -0.25
CA MET A 203 -19.20 -1.03 0.59
C MET A 203 -18.00 -1.80 0.05
N ILE A 204 -16.85 -1.15 0.05
CA ILE A 204 -15.59 -1.86 -0.13
C ILE A 204 -15.19 -2.39 1.26
N ASP A 205 -15.41 -3.69 1.45
CA ASP A 205 -14.83 -4.37 2.58
C ASP A 205 -13.37 -4.58 2.27
N ASN A 206 -12.55 -3.87 3.02
CA ASN A 206 -11.21 -4.30 3.19
C ASN A 206 -10.14 -3.85 2.24
N ILE A 207 -9.29 -3.17 2.91
CA ILE A 207 -7.86 -3.36 2.71
C ILE A 207 -7.32 -4.14 3.89
N MET A 208 -7.38 -5.22 4.29
CA MET A 208 -6.73 -5.87 5.44
C MET A 208 -7.67 -6.38 6.52
N GLY A 209 -8.34 -7.45 6.19
CA GLY A 209 -9.07 -8.23 7.17
C GLY A 209 -10.40 -7.58 7.55
N HIS A 210 -11.22 -7.25 6.54
CA HIS A 210 -12.61 -6.84 6.75
C HIS A 210 -12.81 -5.50 7.47
N GLN A 211 -11.97 -4.50 7.15
CA GLN A 211 -12.18 -3.14 7.63
C GLN A 211 -12.94 -2.32 6.58
N PRO A 212 -14.02 -1.61 6.94
CA PRO A 212 -14.70 -0.71 6.01
C PRO A 212 -13.71 0.35 5.52
N PHE A 213 -13.70 0.58 4.22
CA PHE A 213 -12.73 1.44 3.57
C PHE A 213 -13.36 2.58 2.79
N GLY A 214 -14.53 2.34 2.24
CA GLY A 214 -15.27 3.26 1.41
C GLY A 214 -16.33 2.55 0.59
N VAL A 215 -16.66 3.10 -0.57
CA VAL A 215 -17.66 2.54 -1.47
C VAL A 215 -17.11 2.34 -2.86
N GLN A 216 -17.58 1.30 -3.53
CA GLN A 216 -17.42 1.10 -4.97
C GLN A 216 -18.71 1.47 -5.67
N LEU A 217 -18.57 2.16 -6.80
CA LEU A 217 -19.67 2.59 -7.66
C LEU A 217 -19.48 1.99 -9.04
N GLN A 218 -20.50 1.28 -9.53
CA GLN A 218 -20.62 0.83 -10.90
C GLN A 218 -21.85 1.46 -11.53
N VAL A 219 -21.84 1.68 -12.85
CA VAL A 219 -22.99 2.19 -13.58
C VAL A 219 -23.23 1.35 -14.85
N ASP A 220 -24.46 1.11 -15.16
CA ASP A 220 -24.87 0.62 -16.47
C ASP A 220 -25.08 1.82 -17.40
N GLU A 221 -24.09 2.09 -18.25
CA GLU A 221 -24.10 3.21 -19.19
C GLU A 221 -25.31 3.19 -20.14
N LYS A 222 -25.85 2.01 -20.43
CA LYS A 222 -27.06 1.89 -21.30
C LYS A 222 -28.31 2.42 -20.62
N ILE A 223 -28.36 2.37 -19.29
CA ILE A 223 -29.47 2.85 -18.48
C ILE A 223 -29.23 4.30 -18.08
N THR A 224 -28.08 4.62 -17.57
CA THR A 224 -27.76 5.96 -17.04
C THR A 224 -27.40 6.96 -18.12
N GLY A 225 -26.98 6.50 -19.33
CA GLY A 225 -26.45 7.37 -20.38
C GLY A 225 -25.12 8.04 -20.07
N VAL A 226 -24.46 7.66 -18.96
CA VAL A 226 -23.20 8.26 -18.47
C VAL A 226 -22.20 7.16 -18.16
N SER A 227 -21.00 7.26 -18.71
CA SER A 227 -19.93 6.33 -18.40
C SER A 227 -19.25 6.66 -17.07
N LEU A 228 -18.53 5.67 -16.49
CA LEU A 228 -17.70 5.92 -15.30
C LEU A 228 -16.63 6.99 -15.55
N GLN A 229 -16.07 7.05 -16.77
CA GLN A 229 -15.06 8.06 -17.11
C GLN A 229 -15.68 9.46 -17.19
N ASP A 230 -16.90 9.60 -17.74
CA ASP A 230 -17.63 10.88 -17.75
C ASP A 230 -17.89 11.38 -16.34
N ILE A 231 -18.24 10.48 -15.40
CA ILE A 231 -18.43 10.83 -14.00
C ILE A 231 -17.12 11.37 -13.41
N VAL A 232 -16.00 10.68 -13.60
CA VAL A 232 -14.67 11.11 -13.13
C VAL A 232 -14.33 12.50 -13.67
N ASP A 233 -14.50 12.72 -14.99
CA ASP A 233 -14.12 13.98 -15.63
C ASP A 233 -15.02 15.14 -15.18
N LYS A 234 -16.32 14.91 -15.05
CA LYS A 234 -17.27 15.93 -14.56
C LYS A 234 -17.10 16.25 -13.09
N LEU A 235 -16.80 15.26 -12.24
CA LEU A 235 -16.47 15.48 -10.83
C LEU A 235 -15.20 16.32 -10.68
N LYS A 236 -14.18 16.03 -11.48
CA LYS A 236 -12.92 16.77 -11.48
C LYS A 236 -13.10 18.22 -11.98
N ALA A 237 -13.97 18.43 -12.95
CA ALA A 237 -14.28 19.77 -13.49
C ALA A 237 -15.29 20.56 -12.65
N GLY A 238 -15.89 19.95 -11.64
CA GLY A 238 -16.92 20.55 -10.79
C GLY A 238 -16.38 21.52 -9.75
N ASP A 239 -17.30 22.15 -9.00
CA ASP A 239 -16.99 23.03 -7.86
C ASP A 239 -17.77 22.53 -6.62
N PRO A 240 -17.09 22.08 -5.56
CA PRO A 240 -15.64 21.84 -5.49
C PRO A 240 -15.20 20.69 -6.42
N PRO A 241 -13.94 20.71 -6.90
CA PRO A 241 -13.42 19.63 -7.71
C PRO A 241 -13.23 18.35 -6.86
N ILE A 242 -13.78 17.23 -7.33
CA ILE A 242 -13.68 15.93 -6.67
C ILE A 242 -12.80 15.01 -7.51
N TRP A 243 -11.69 14.59 -6.93
CA TRP A 243 -10.71 13.75 -7.59
C TRP A 243 -10.98 12.29 -7.28
N THR A 244 -11.29 11.52 -8.30
CA THR A 244 -11.46 10.08 -8.25
C THR A 244 -10.92 9.45 -9.54
N ARG A 245 -10.97 8.14 -9.65
CA ARG A 245 -10.54 7.41 -10.85
C ARG A 245 -11.35 6.13 -11.02
N VAL A 246 -11.51 5.71 -12.27
CA VAL A 246 -11.93 4.34 -12.57
C VAL A 246 -10.77 3.41 -12.21
N ARG A 247 -11.04 2.34 -11.50
CA ARG A 247 -10.03 1.30 -11.28
C ARG A 247 -9.85 0.46 -12.54
N GLU A 248 -8.62 0.47 -13.03
CA GLU A 248 -8.24 -0.34 -14.19
C GLU A 248 -8.55 -1.82 -13.92
N ASN A 249 -9.16 -2.48 -14.91
CA ASN A 249 -9.57 -3.89 -14.88
C ASN A 249 -10.75 -4.26 -13.94
N GLU A 250 -11.29 -3.33 -13.16
CA GLU A 250 -12.36 -3.63 -12.19
C GLU A 250 -13.70 -2.94 -12.53
N ASN A 251 -13.70 -2.04 -13.50
CA ASN A 251 -14.88 -1.32 -14.00
C ASN A 251 -15.75 -0.68 -12.90
N PHE A 252 -15.10 -0.05 -11.91
CA PHE A 252 -15.77 0.73 -10.87
C PHE A 252 -14.95 1.96 -10.44
N ILE A 253 -15.62 2.91 -9.81
CA ILE A 253 -15.01 4.03 -9.09
C ILE A 253 -14.93 3.66 -7.61
N ALA A 254 -13.73 3.73 -7.04
CA ALA A 254 -13.53 3.59 -5.59
C ALA A 254 -13.53 4.96 -4.92
N ILE A 255 -14.39 5.14 -3.91
CA ILE A 255 -14.48 6.36 -3.10
C ILE A 255 -13.99 6.01 -1.68
N HIS A 256 -12.81 6.50 -1.34
CA HIS A 256 -12.16 6.20 -0.07
C HIS A 256 -12.55 7.23 0.99
N ILE A 257 -13.20 6.80 2.04
CA ILE A 257 -13.70 7.70 3.10
C ILE A 257 -12.58 8.32 3.93
N PHE A 258 -11.48 7.62 4.16
CA PHE A 258 -10.37 8.15 4.96
C PHE A 258 -9.72 9.43 4.38
N GLY A 259 -9.90 9.68 3.09
CA GLY A 259 -9.44 10.91 2.42
C GLY A 259 -10.38 12.10 2.56
N LEU A 260 -11.59 11.88 3.10
CA LEU A 260 -12.63 12.88 3.20
C LEU A 260 -12.74 13.42 4.64
N LYS A 261 -12.95 14.73 4.77
CA LYS A 261 -13.39 15.32 6.04
C LYS A 261 -14.86 14.98 6.27
N GLU A 262 -15.30 15.06 7.53
CA GLU A 262 -16.69 14.85 7.91
C GLU A 262 -17.64 15.77 7.10
N GLY A 263 -18.72 15.21 6.57
CA GLY A 263 -19.70 15.88 5.71
C GLY A 263 -19.32 15.96 4.23
N GLN A 264 -18.07 15.68 3.87
CA GLN A 264 -17.67 15.67 2.44
C GLN A 264 -18.21 14.45 1.70
N GLU A 265 -18.48 13.35 2.37
CA GLU A 265 -19.14 12.18 1.80
C GLU A 265 -20.52 12.51 1.22
N GLU A 266 -21.28 13.38 1.87
CA GLU A 266 -22.60 13.82 1.38
C GLU A 266 -22.45 14.68 0.12
N ILE A 267 -21.44 15.53 0.07
CA ILE A 267 -21.12 16.33 -1.12
C ILE A 267 -20.78 15.40 -2.30
N VAL A 268 -19.91 14.39 -2.05
CA VAL A 268 -19.50 13.43 -3.08
C VAL A 268 -20.70 12.64 -3.58
N GLY A 269 -21.49 12.07 -2.68
CA GLY A 269 -22.70 11.30 -3.04
C GLY A 269 -23.71 12.14 -3.83
N SER A 270 -24.00 13.36 -3.37
CA SER A 270 -24.94 14.26 -4.03
C SER A 270 -24.48 14.68 -5.41
N ARG A 271 -23.19 15.01 -5.59
CA ARG A 271 -22.65 15.37 -6.90
C ARG A 271 -22.69 14.22 -7.89
N ILE A 272 -22.42 12.99 -7.45
CA ILE A 272 -22.57 11.80 -8.31
C ILE A 272 -24.04 11.61 -8.68
N ALA A 273 -24.97 11.71 -7.74
CA ALA A 273 -26.39 11.58 -8.00
C ALA A 273 -26.92 12.64 -9.00
N GLU A 274 -26.42 13.88 -8.95
CA GLU A 274 -26.74 14.95 -9.92
C GLU A 274 -26.27 14.62 -11.33
N LEU A 275 -25.12 13.94 -11.48
CA LEU A 275 -24.58 13.56 -12.79
C LEU A 275 -25.28 12.37 -13.42
N LEU A 276 -26.03 11.60 -12.63
CA LEU A 276 -26.75 10.39 -13.04
C LEU A 276 -28.25 10.61 -13.27
N ARG A 277 -28.75 11.82 -13.07
CA ARG A 277 -30.13 12.26 -13.31
C ARG A 277 -30.24 13.00 -14.64
#